data_5b0c37707b15a14fc42d27963c77c31e
#
_entry.id   5b0c37707b15a14fc42d27963c77c31e
#
_cell.length_a   1.000
_cell.length_b   1.000
_cell.length_c   1.000
_cell.angle_alpha   90.00
_cell.angle_beta   90.00
_cell.angle_gamma   90.00
#
_symmetry.space_group_name_H-M   'P 1'
#
loop_
_entity.id
_entity.type
_entity.pdbx_description
1 polymer ?
#
loop_
_entity_poly.entity_id
_entity_poly.type
_entity_poly.pdbx_seq_one_letter_code
_entity_poly.pdbx_strand_id
1 'polypeptide(L)'
;MNRFLFNSIFCIPLTIVLLFLGSPIMADQNDPRLEVFFKNLKTSVSLKKVSSIEIQIWEIWLEHHNPKAKSSMFLGIAAMNNQQFGKALEHFRLLTEIEPDFAEGWNKRATVFYLMGRFKESEEDALRTLKLEPRHFGAHSGLGLIRMALGDWPGAITALEAALRVHPHMSGVIRNLKYVRKKLNESMT
;
A
#
# COMPACT_ATOMS: atom_id res chain seq x y z
N MET A 1 6.54 -35.43 76.45
CA MET A 1 5.82 -36.15 75.39
C MET A 1 5.17 -35.12 74.46
N ASN A 2 5.95 -34.52 73.52
CA ASN A 2 5.53 -33.44 72.67
C ASN A 2 5.58 -33.89 71.18
N ARG A 3 4.42 -33.95 70.58
CA ARG A 3 4.28 -34.22 69.14
C ARG A 3 4.43 -32.91 68.36
N PHE A 4 5.48 -32.80 67.57
CA PHE A 4 5.64 -31.75 66.56
C PHE A 4 4.82 -32.12 65.31
N LEU A 5 3.84 -31.29 65.00
CA LEU A 5 3.11 -31.32 63.69
C LEU A 5 3.88 -30.51 62.66
N PHE A 6 4.39 -31.18 61.65
CA PHE A 6 4.98 -30.56 60.44
C PHE A 6 3.85 -30.08 59.53
N ASN A 7 3.69 -28.76 59.44
CA ASN A 7 2.86 -28.16 58.37
C ASN A 7 3.68 -28.10 57.09
N SER A 8 3.36 -28.97 56.13
CA SER A 8 3.86 -28.88 54.76
C SER A 8 3.09 -27.79 54.01
N ILE A 9 3.75 -26.66 53.79
CA ILE A 9 3.25 -25.61 52.89
C ILE A 9 3.50 -26.10 51.49
N PHE A 10 2.44 -26.49 50.78
CA PHE A 10 2.45 -26.77 49.33
C PHE A 10 2.60 -25.44 48.59
N CYS A 11 3.80 -25.14 48.12
CA CYS A 11 4.03 -24.09 47.14
C CYS A 11 3.51 -24.56 45.76
N ILE A 12 2.36 -24.05 45.33
CA ILE A 12 1.86 -24.26 43.98
C ILE A 12 2.66 -23.31 43.08
N PRO A 13 3.42 -23.82 42.08
CA PRO A 13 4.08 -22.93 41.14
C PRO A 13 3.00 -22.23 40.27
N LEU A 14 2.97 -20.91 40.36
CA LEU A 14 2.16 -20.07 39.51
C LEU A 14 2.72 -20.15 38.07
N THR A 15 2.20 -21.07 37.28
CA THR A 15 2.52 -21.17 35.85
C THR A 15 1.90 -19.96 35.18
N ILE A 16 2.72 -18.94 34.89
CA ILE A 16 2.32 -17.81 34.04
C ILE A 16 2.14 -18.38 32.64
N VAL A 17 0.88 -18.66 32.25
CA VAL A 17 0.50 -18.90 30.88
C VAL A 17 0.56 -17.56 30.15
N LEU A 18 1.69 -17.29 29.49
CA LEU A 18 1.80 -16.23 28.51
C LEU A 18 0.85 -16.58 27.35
N LEU A 19 -0.38 -16.11 27.43
CA LEU A 19 -1.28 -16.03 26.30
C LEU A 19 -0.61 -15.07 25.29
N PHE A 20 0.08 -15.64 24.31
CA PHE A 20 0.37 -14.95 23.07
C PHE A 20 -0.99 -14.63 22.45
N LEU A 21 -1.55 -13.48 22.80
CA LEU A 21 -2.58 -12.83 22.01
C LEU A 21 -1.91 -12.51 20.67
N GLY A 22 -1.99 -13.45 19.73
CA GLY A 22 -1.60 -13.18 18.35
C GLY A 22 -2.31 -11.90 17.94
N SER A 23 -1.55 -10.83 17.68
CA SER A 23 -2.10 -9.62 17.09
C SER A 23 -2.92 -10.07 15.88
N PRO A 24 -4.14 -9.57 15.69
CA PRO A 24 -4.91 -9.89 14.49
C PRO A 24 -4.01 -9.61 13.29
N ILE A 25 -3.88 -10.59 12.41
CA ILE A 25 -3.14 -10.41 11.16
C ILE A 25 -3.87 -9.27 10.45
N MET A 26 -3.24 -8.10 10.42
CA MET A 26 -3.79 -6.92 9.75
C MET A 26 -3.59 -7.15 8.26
N ALA A 27 -4.68 -7.38 7.54
CA ALA A 27 -4.65 -7.39 6.09
C ALA A 27 -4.61 -5.93 5.63
N ASP A 28 -3.41 -5.41 5.46
CA ASP A 28 -3.06 -4.07 4.99
C ASP A 28 -1.58 -4.07 4.57
N GLN A 29 -0.95 -2.90 4.46
CA GLN A 29 0.49 -2.79 4.13
C GLN A 29 1.43 -3.46 5.14
N ASN A 30 0.98 -3.81 6.34
CA ASN A 30 1.77 -4.47 7.38
C ASN A 30 1.63 -6.01 7.37
N ASP A 31 0.86 -6.57 6.43
CA ASP A 31 0.65 -8.01 6.33
C ASP A 31 1.97 -8.75 6.06
N PRO A 32 2.35 -9.73 6.90
CA PRO A 32 3.62 -10.43 6.76
C PRO A 32 3.75 -11.25 5.45
N ARG A 33 2.62 -11.60 4.80
CA ARG A 33 2.63 -12.28 3.50
C ARG A 33 3.27 -11.44 2.41
N LEU A 34 3.23 -10.12 2.52
CA LEU A 34 3.80 -9.18 1.54
C LEU A 34 5.31 -9.38 1.34
N GLU A 35 6.06 -9.75 2.40
CA GLU A 35 7.51 -9.99 2.28
C GLU A 35 7.82 -11.10 1.25
N VAL A 36 7.09 -12.21 1.33
CA VAL A 36 7.25 -13.34 0.40
C VAL A 36 6.81 -12.94 -1.01
N PHE A 37 5.70 -12.22 -1.12
CA PHE A 37 5.18 -11.79 -2.42
C PHE A 37 6.12 -10.80 -3.11
N PHE A 38 6.65 -9.80 -2.42
CA PHE A 38 7.62 -8.87 -3.01
C PHE A 38 8.93 -9.55 -3.42
N LYS A 39 9.44 -10.50 -2.63
CA LYS A 39 10.59 -11.29 -3.01
C LYS A 39 10.32 -12.08 -4.31
N ASN A 40 9.19 -12.77 -4.37
CA ASN A 40 8.80 -13.56 -5.55
C ASN A 40 8.51 -12.69 -6.76
N LEU A 41 7.93 -11.49 -6.58
CA LEU A 41 7.65 -10.54 -7.65
C LEU A 41 8.93 -10.09 -8.36
N LYS A 42 10.01 -9.87 -7.60
CA LYS A 42 11.32 -9.48 -8.14
C LYS A 42 12.04 -10.60 -8.88
N THR A 43 11.92 -11.84 -8.41
CA THR A 43 12.73 -12.97 -8.88
C THR A 43 12.03 -13.85 -9.91
N SER A 44 10.71 -13.70 -10.08
CA SER A 44 9.95 -14.55 -11.00
C SER A 44 10.23 -14.17 -12.46
N VAL A 45 10.52 -15.18 -13.28
CA VAL A 45 10.68 -15.02 -14.75
C VAL A 45 9.40 -15.37 -15.52
N SER A 46 8.40 -15.94 -14.86
CA SER A 46 7.12 -16.30 -15.46
C SER A 46 6.12 -15.17 -15.31
N LEU A 47 5.71 -14.57 -16.42
CA LEU A 47 4.71 -13.47 -16.42
C LEU A 47 3.37 -13.90 -15.80
N LYS A 48 2.93 -15.15 -16.02
CA LYS A 48 1.72 -15.69 -15.38
C LYS A 48 1.84 -15.71 -13.86
N LYS A 49 3.00 -16.10 -13.34
CA LYS A 49 3.27 -16.11 -11.90
C LYS A 49 3.36 -14.68 -11.34
N VAL A 50 4.01 -13.79 -12.08
CA VAL A 50 4.09 -12.35 -11.73
C VAL A 50 2.69 -11.75 -11.59
N SER A 51 1.81 -11.93 -12.58
CA SER A 51 0.43 -11.43 -12.53
C SER A 51 -0.36 -11.99 -11.34
N SER A 52 -0.19 -13.28 -11.03
CA SER A 52 -0.84 -13.89 -9.86
C SER A 52 -0.36 -13.29 -8.55
N ILE A 53 0.95 -13.04 -8.42
CA ILE A 53 1.52 -12.42 -7.21
C ILE A 53 1.05 -10.96 -7.09
N GLU A 54 1.04 -10.21 -8.20
CA GLU A 54 0.55 -8.85 -8.22
C GLU A 54 -0.90 -8.75 -7.73
N ILE A 55 -1.79 -9.62 -8.19
CA ILE A 55 -3.18 -9.70 -7.74
C ILE A 55 -3.24 -9.93 -6.22
N GLN A 56 -2.47 -10.88 -5.68
CA GLN A 56 -2.46 -11.18 -4.25
C GLN A 56 -1.96 -10.00 -3.41
N ILE A 57 -0.98 -9.24 -3.90
CA ILE A 57 -0.53 -8.00 -3.22
C ILE A 57 -1.67 -6.97 -3.20
N TRP A 58 -2.36 -6.76 -4.34
CA TRP A 58 -3.49 -5.85 -4.41
C TRP A 58 -4.66 -6.26 -3.52
N GLU A 59 -4.97 -7.56 -3.44
CA GLU A 59 -6.01 -8.09 -2.55
C GLU A 59 -5.70 -7.76 -1.09
N ILE A 60 -4.46 -7.96 -0.64
CA ILE A 60 -4.03 -7.60 0.72
C ILE A 60 -4.14 -6.09 0.96
N TRP A 61 -3.67 -5.26 0.03
CA TRP A 61 -3.74 -3.81 0.17
C TRP A 61 -5.16 -3.24 0.14
N LEU A 62 -6.11 -3.94 -0.48
CA LEU A 62 -7.53 -3.54 -0.51
C LEU A 62 -8.31 -4.04 0.71
N GLU A 63 -7.77 -5.00 1.45
CA GLU A 63 -8.43 -5.58 2.60
C GLU A 63 -8.24 -4.69 3.84
N HIS A 64 -9.28 -4.55 4.65
CA HIS A 64 -9.20 -3.85 5.93
C HIS A 64 -10.19 -4.46 6.93
N HIS A 65 -9.82 -4.48 8.22
CA HIS A 65 -10.67 -5.08 9.26
C HIS A 65 -11.88 -4.20 9.66
N ASN A 66 -11.76 -2.87 9.53
CA ASN A 66 -12.84 -1.95 9.87
C ASN A 66 -13.96 -1.98 8.82
N PRO A 67 -15.22 -2.33 9.17
CA PRO A 67 -16.33 -2.41 8.22
C PRO A 67 -16.65 -1.08 7.52
N LYS A 68 -16.47 0.06 8.21
CA LYS A 68 -16.69 1.38 7.60
C LYS A 68 -15.62 1.68 6.56
N ALA A 69 -14.35 1.36 6.84
CA ALA A 69 -13.25 1.48 5.89
C ALA A 69 -13.49 0.62 4.65
N LYS A 70 -13.86 -0.64 4.83
CA LYS A 70 -14.26 -1.56 3.72
C LYS A 70 -15.39 -0.97 2.87
N SER A 71 -16.44 -0.47 3.50
CA SER A 71 -17.58 0.14 2.79
C SER A 71 -17.15 1.38 2.01
N SER A 72 -16.37 2.27 2.62
CA SER A 72 -15.88 3.49 1.96
C SER A 72 -14.95 3.17 0.79
N MET A 73 -14.06 2.18 0.94
CA MET A 73 -13.20 1.69 -0.15
C MET A 73 -14.03 1.17 -1.32
N PHE A 74 -14.98 0.28 -1.04
CA PHE A 74 -15.84 -0.32 -2.07
C PHE A 74 -16.67 0.74 -2.83
N LEU A 75 -17.36 1.63 -2.09
CA LEU A 75 -18.19 2.69 -2.68
C LEU A 75 -17.34 3.71 -3.45
N GLY A 76 -16.16 4.05 -2.94
CA GLY A 76 -15.22 4.93 -3.62
C GLY A 76 -14.72 4.35 -4.93
N ILE A 77 -14.35 3.06 -4.96
CA ILE A 77 -13.94 2.36 -6.18
C ILE A 77 -15.11 2.28 -7.17
N ALA A 78 -16.30 1.93 -6.73
CA ALA A 78 -17.49 1.87 -7.59
C ALA A 78 -17.80 3.25 -8.21
N ALA A 79 -17.75 4.32 -7.42
CA ALA A 79 -17.95 5.68 -7.91
C ALA A 79 -16.86 6.09 -8.91
N MET A 80 -15.59 5.76 -8.63
CA MET A 80 -14.47 6.04 -9.52
C MET A 80 -14.62 5.31 -10.88
N ASN A 81 -14.98 4.05 -10.87
CA ASN A 81 -15.21 3.25 -12.09
C ASN A 81 -16.37 3.79 -12.92
N ASN A 82 -17.38 4.40 -12.29
CA ASN A 82 -18.50 5.09 -12.93
C ASN A 82 -18.17 6.55 -13.27
N GLN A 83 -16.92 6.98 -13.18
CA GLN A 83 -16.45 8.36 -13.45
C GLN A 83 -17.14 9.42 -12.56
N GLN A 84 -17.74 9.03 -11.47
CA GLN A 84 -18.37 9.92 -10.45
C GLN A 84 -17.29 10.39 -9.46
N PHE A 85 -16.28 11.13 -9.98
CA PHE A 85 -15.08 11.47 -9.22
C PHE A 85 -15.35 12.27 -7.94
N GLY A 86 -16.37 13.15 -7.93
CA GLY A 86 -16.78 13.85 -6.73
C GLY A 86 -17.21 12.90 -5.61
N LYS A 87 -18.07 11.91 -5.92
CA LYS A 87 -18.49 10.89 -4.93
C LYS A 87 -17.34 9.98 -4.52
N ALA A 88 -16.49 9.59 -5.46
CA ALA A 88 -15.29 8.80 -5.14
C ALA A 88 -14.40 9.55 -4.14
N LEU A 89 -14.19 10.85 -4.36
CA LEU A 89 -13.40 11.69 -3.47
C LEU A 89 -14.01 11.79 -2.06
N GLU A 90 -15.34 11.92 -1.93
CA GLU A 90 -16.03 11.92 -0.64
C GLU A 90 -15.79 10.61 0.13
N HIS A 91 -15.92 9.45 -0.53
CA HIS A 91 -15.69 8.16 0.09
C HIS A 91 -14.23 7.96 0.49
N PHE A 92 -13.27 8.30 -0.36
CA PHE A 92 -11.86 8.15 -0.01
C PHE A 92 -11.40 9.20 1.00
N ARG A 93 -12.01 10.39 1.05
CA ARG A 93 -11.78 11.36 2.14
C ARG A 93 -12.22 10.78 3.47
N LEU A 94 -13.45 10.28 3.55
CA LEU A 94 -13.93 9.60 4.76
C LEU A 94 -13.02 8.45 5.17
N LEU A 95 -12.56 7.64 4.20
CA LEU A 95 -11.64 6.53 4.47
C LEU A 95 -10.32 7.01 5.09
N THR A 96 -9.69 8.06 4.55
CA THR A 96 -8.42 8.60 5.08
C THR A 96 -8.59 9.34 6.41
N GLU A 97 -9.81 9.79 6.75
CA GLU A 97 -10.15 10.37 8.06
C GLU A 97 -10.31 9.29 9.15
N ILE A 98 -10.97 8.18 8.83
CA ILE A 98 -11.21 7.09 9.80
C ILE A 98 -10.03 6.14 9.95
N GLU A 99 -9.21 5.98 8.90
CA GLU A 99 -8.03 5.11 8.87
C GLU A 99 -6.82 5.84 8.26
N PRO A 100 -6.25 6.82 8.98
CA PRO A 100 -5.18 7.67 8.44
C PRO A 100 -3.86 6.94 8.17
N ASP A 101 -3.71 5.73 8.71
CA ASP A 101 -2.54 4.88 8.50
C ASP A 101 -2.78 3.77 7.46
N PHE A 102 -3.93 3.78 6.80
CA PHE A 102 -4.22 2.84 5.72
C PHE A 102 -3.73 3.37 4.38
N ALA A 103 -2.58 2.85 3.91
CA ALA A 103 -1.87 3.34 2.73
C ALA A 103 -2.73 3.39 1.46
N GLU A 104 -3.52 2.33 1.20
CA GLU A 104 -4.32 2.23 -0.01
C GLU A 104 -5.46 3.26 -0.06
N GLY A 105 -5.95 3.71 1.07
CA GLY A 105 -6.93 4.82 1.14
C GLY A 105 -6.39 6.10 0.50
N TRP A 106 -5.16 6.46 0.85
CA TRP A 106 -4.45 7.61 0.27
C TRP A 106 -4.15 7.39 -1.21
N ASN A 107 -3.69 6.20 -1.60
CA ASN A 107 -3.42 5.86 -3.00
C ASN A 107 -4.66 5.98 -3.89
N LYS A 108 -5.82 5.52 -3.42
CA LYS A 108 -7.09 5.67 -4.17
C LYS A 108 -7.51 7.13 -4.27
N ARG A 109 -7.34 7.92 -3.21
CA ARG A 109 -7.67 9.35 -3.26
C ARG A 109 -6.72 10.10 -4.21
N ALA A 110 -5.41 9.79 -4.18
CA ALA A 110 -4.44 10.29 -5.14
C ALA A 110 -4.86 10.01 -6.60
N THR A 111 -5.32 8.77 -6.85
CA THR A 111 -5.80 8.39 -8.19
C THR A 111 -7.00 9.25 -8.62
N VAL A 112 -7.96 9.51 -7.74
CA VAL A 112 -9.11 10.38 -8.05
C VAL A 112 -8.65 11.81 -8.32
N PHE A 113 -7.76 12.37 -7.51
CA PHE A 113 -7.20 13.70 -7.75
C PHE A 113 -6.50 13.79 -9.11
N TYR A 114 -5.71 12.77 -9.48
CA TYR A 114 -5.07 12.69 -10.79
C TYR A 114 -6.11 12.73 -11.93
N LEU A 115 -7.16 11.92 -11.84
CA LEU A 115 -8.23 11.86 -12.83
C LEU A 115 -9.02 13.18 -12.96
N MET A 116 -9.04 13.97 -11.88
CA MET A 116 -9.63 15.32 -11.86
C MET A 116 -8.66 16.43 -12.33
N GLY A 117 -7.42 16.11 -12.68
CA GLY A 117 -6.38 17.10 -13.03
C GLY A 117 -5.80 17.86 -11.84
N ARG A 118 -6.12 17.42 -10.61
CA ARG A 118 -5.66 18.03 -9.33
C ARG A 118 -4.31 17.42 -8.94
N PHE A 119 -3.30 17.71 -9.75
CA PHE A 119 -2.00 17.02 -9.66
C PHE A 119 -1.24 17.30 -8.36
N LYS A 120 -1.36 18.49 -7.76
CA LYS A 120 -0.67 18.81 -6.50
C LYS A 120 -1.22 17.97 -5.35
N GLU A 121 -2.54 17.91 -5.19
CA GLU A 121 -3.18 17.10 -4.16
C GLU A 121 -2.95 15.61 -4.40
N SER A 122 -2.92 15.20 -5.66
CA SER A 122 -2.57 13.83 -6.04
C SER A 122 -1.14 13.48 -5.60
N GLU A 123 -0.18 14.38 -5.78
CA GLU A 123 1.21 14.17 -5.35
C GLU A 123 1.33 14.05 -3.83
N GLU A 124 0.66 14.92 -3.07
CA GLU A 124 0.64 14.89 -1.61
C GLU A 124 0.15 13.53 -1.08
N ASP A 125 -0.96 13.04 -1.64
CA ASP A 125 -1.53 11.75 -1.23
C ASP A 125 -0.67 10.56 -1.67
N ALA A 126 -0.07 10.61 -2.86
CA ALA A 126 0.88 9.59 -3.31
C ALA A 126 2.12 9.51 -2.40
N LEU A 127 2.65 10.65 -1.98
CA LEU A 127 3.76 10.73 -1.03
C LEU A 127 3.34 10.22 0.36
N ARG A 128 2.10 10.50 0.80
CA ARG A 128 1.58 9.92 2.05
C ARG A 128 1.49 8.40 1.96
N THR A 129 1.00 7.86 0.84
CA THR A 129 0.99 6.42 0.57
C THR A 129 2.39 5.82 0.70
N LEU A 130 3.39 6.43 0.06
CA LEU A 130 4.78 5.95 0.08
C LEU A 130 5.46 6.09 1.44
N LYS A 131 5.01 7.00 2.29
CA LYS A 131 5.45 7.08 3.68
C LYS A 131 4.93 5.90 4.52
N LEU A 132 3.72 5.43 4.24
CA LEU A 132 3.08 4.32 4.94
C LEU A 132 3.53 2.95 4.40
N GLU A 133 3.66 2.82 3.08
CA GLU A 133 4.17 1.62 2.40
C GLU A 133 5.21 2.02 1.33
N PRO A 134 6.49 2.03 1.67
CA PRO A 134 7.57 2.40 0.73
C PRO A 134 7.69 1.47 -0.50
N ARG A 135 7.10 0.27 -0.45
CA ARG A 135 7.09 -0.70 -1.55
C ARG A 135 5.84 -0.60 -2.42
N HIS A 136 5.02 0.43 -2.23
CA HIS A 136 3.77 0.59 -2.98
C HIS A 136 4.05 0.95 -4.45
N PHE A 137 4.28 -0.06 -5.29
CA PHE A 137 4.64 0.13 -6.70
C PHE A 137 3.60 0.92 -7.51
N GLY A 138 2.31 0.80 -7.16
CA GLY A 138 1.23 1.60 -7.75
C GLY A 138 1.38 3.09 -7.44
N ALA A 139 1.69 3.43 -6.18
CA ALA A 139 1.91 4.83 -5.77
C ALA A 139 3.18 5.41 -6.41
N HIS A 140 4.28 4.65 -6.49
CA HIS A 140 5.46 5.07 -7.24
C HIS A 140 5.16 5.33 -8.72
N SER A 141 4.42 4.43 -9.37
CA SER A 141 3.98 4.61 -10.76
C SER A 141 3.07 5.82 -10.91
N GLY A 142 2.09 5.99 -10.02
CA GLY A 142 1.21 7.15 -9.98
C GLY A 142 1.96 8.47 -9.82
N LEU A 143 2.92 8.52 -8.88
CA LEU A 143 3.79 9.67 -8.68
C LEU A 143 4.58 10.02 -9.96
N GLY A 144 5.05 9.00 -10.69
CA GLY A 144 5.68 9.18 -11.99
C GLY A 144 4.75 9.86 -13.01
N LEU A 145 3.49 9.40 -13.10
CA LEU A 145 2.49 10.01 -13.99
C LEU A 145 2.12 11.44 -13.59
N ILE A 146 1.99 11.69 -12.29
CA ILE A 146 1.71 13.03 -11.74
C ILE A 146 2.83 13.99 -12.14
N ARG A 147 4.08 13.60 -11.93
CA ARG A 147 5.25 14.44 -12.25
C ARG A 147 5.42 14.65 -13.74
N MET A 148 5.08 13.65 -14.57
CA MET A 148 4.97 13.83 -16.03
C MET A 148 3.95 14.91 -16.39
N ALA A 149 2.77 14.90 -15.75
CA ALA A 149 1.73 15.90 -15.99
C ALA A 149 2.13 17.30 -15.53
N LEU A 150 2.98 17.40 -14.50
CA LEU A 150 3.55 18.66 -14.00
C LEU A 150 4.79 19.13 -14.78
N GLY A 151 5.32 18.32 -15.72
CA GLY A 151 6.53 18.63 -16.49
C GLY A 151 7.83 18.40 -15.70
N ASP A 152 7.76 17.81 -14.51
CA ASP A 152 8.94 17.41 -13.73
C ASP A 152 9.51 16.08 -14.26
N TRP A 153 10.26 16.17 -15.37
CA TRP A 153 10.85 14.98 -16.02
C TRP A 153 11.86 14.27 -15.12
N PRO A 154 12.80 14.94 -14.41
CA PRO A 154 13.72 14.26 -13.50
C PRO A 154 13.00 13.54 -12.35
N GLY A 155 12.03 14.20 -11.73
CA GLY A 155 11.22 13.60 -10.67
C GLY A 155 10.39 12.42 -11.17
N ALA A 156 9.83 12.50 -12.39
CA ALA A 156 9.10 11.40 -13.00
C ALA A 156 10.01 10.17 -13.23
N ILE A 157 11.24 10.35 -13.74
CA ILE A 157 12.22 9.27 -13.88
C ILE A 157 12.47 8.60 -12.54
N THR A 158 12.76 9.39 -11.49
CA THR A 158 13.05 8.89 -10.14
C THR A 158 11.90 8.02 -9.61
N ALA A 159 10.66 8.48 -9.77
CA ALA A 159 9.47 7.76 -9.29
C ALA A 159 9.22 6.47 -10.10
N LEU A 160 9.32 6.52 -11.43
CA LEU A 160 9.13 5.35 -12.29
C LEU A 160 10.22 4.28 -12.06
N GLU A 161 11.46 4.69 -11.85
CA GLU A 161 12.54 3.77 -11.47
C GLU A 161 12.31 3.14 -10.11
N ALA A 162 11.76 3.90 -9.15
CA ALA A 162 11.39 3.36 -7.85
C ALA A 162 10.29 2.29 -7.98
N ALA A 163 9.28 2.50 -8.83
CA ALA A 163 8.27 1.49 -9.13
C ALA A 163 8.92 0.20 -9.68
N LEU A 164 9.84 0.32 -10.63
CA LEU A 164 10.53 -0.83 -11.24
C LEU A 164 11.50 -1.54 -10.29
N ARG A 165 12.06 -0.86 -9.31
CA ARG A 165 12.86 -1.51 -8.24
C ARG A 165 12.02 -2.45 -7.39
N VAL A 166 10.74 -2.15 -7.20
CA VAL A 166 9.80 -3.01 -6.45
C VAL A 166 9.20 -4.07 -7.37
N HIS A 167 8.71 -3.66 -8.54
CA HIS A 167 8.02 -4.51 -9.50
C HIS A 167 8.64 -4.37 -10.92
N PRO A 168 9.66 -5.15 -11.27
CA PRO A 168 10.42 -5.00 -12.54
C PRO A 168 9.61 -5.24 -13.81
N HIS A 169 8.45 -5.89 -13.70
CA HIS A 169 7.66 -6.36 -14.84
C HIS A 169 6.53 -5.38 -15.28
N MET A 170 6.49 -4.17 -14.74
CA MET A 170 5.46 -3.16 -15.08
C MET A 170 5.69 -2.59 -16.47
N SER A 171 5.17 -3.25 -17.51
CA SER A 171 5.37 -2.84 -18.91
C SER A 171 4.93 -1.40 -19.21
N GLY A 172 3.85 -0.92 -18.57
CA GLY A 172 3.41 0.48 -18.67
C GLY A 172 4.43 1.46 -18.11
N VAL A 173 5.01 1.15 -16.97
CA VAL A 173 6.06 1.97 -16.33
C VAL A 173 7.33 2.00 -17.18
N ILE A 174 7.73 0.86 -17.75
CA ILE A 174 8.88 0.79 -18.68
C ILE A 174 8.68 1.70 -19.89
N ARG A 175 7.47 1.70 -20.49
CA ARG A 175 7.15 2.59 -21.61
C ARG A 175 7.18 4.06 -21.21
N ASN A 176 6.60 4.40 -20.07
CA ASN A 176 6.58 5.77 -19.55
C ASN A 176 8.01 6.26 -19.25
N LEU A 177 8.85 5.43 -18.63
CA LEU A 177 10.24 5.77 -18.36
C LEU A 177 11.03 6.07 -19.64
N LYS A 178 10.84 5.26 -20.69
CA LYS A 178 11.44 5.51 -22.01
C LYS A 178 10.98 6.85 -22.61
N TYR A 179 9.69 7.15 -22.52
CA TYR A 179 9.11 8.40 -22.98
C TYR A 179 9.70 9.61 -22.25
N VAL A 180 9.74 9.56 -20.91
CA VAL A 180 10.22 10.68 -20.08
C VAL A 180 11.70 10.96 -20.33
N ARG A 181 12.53 9.91 -20.44
CA ARG A 181 13.96 10.06 -20.77
C ARG A 181 14.15 10.74 -22.14
N LYS A 182 13.32 10.39 -23.14
CA LYS A 182 13.34 11.07 -24.44
C LYS A 182 12.99 12.54 -24.29
N LYS A 183 11.91 12.86 -23.54
CA LYS A 183 11.48 14.25 -23.31
C LYS A 183 12.53 15.08 -22.57
N LEU A 184 13.19 14.52 -21.58
CA LEU A 184 14.27 15.21 -20.86
C LEU A 184 15.43 15.55 -21.80
N ASN A 185 15.86 14.62 -22.66
CA ASN A 185 16.91 14.86 -23.65
C ASN A 185 16.51 15.95 -24.65
N GLU A 186 15.26 15.95 -25.16
CA GLU A 186 14.75 17.00 -26.04
C GLU A 186 14.70 18.39 -25.40
N SER A 187 14.56 18.48 -24.08
CA SER A 187 14.51 19.76 -23.35
C SER A 187 15.91 20.36 -23.07
N MET A 188 16.96 19.56 -23.25
CA MET A 188 18.36 19.99 -23.03
C MET A 188 19.08 20.38 -24.35
N THR A 189 18.45 20.15 -25.49
CA THR A 189 18.94 20.53 -26.85
C THR A 189 18.21 21.75 -27.38
#